data_d0f44509d4530657310b7000434a6047
#
_entry.id   d0f44509d4530657310b7000434a6047
#
_cell.length_a   1.000
_cell.length_b   1.000
_cell.length_c   1.000
_cell.angle_alpha   90.00
_cell.angle_beta   90.00
_cell.angle_gamma   90.00
#
_symmetry.space_group_name_H-M   'P 1'
#
loop_
_entity.id
_entity.type
_entity.pdbx_description
1 polymer ?
#
loop_
_entity_poly.entity_id
_entity_poly.type
_entity_poly.pdbx_seq_one_letter_code
_entity_poly.pdbx_strand_id
1 'polypeptide(L)'
;MMSDEQALIAQYAEKYGLTDEMIKHAERWTETDGDLAGLSEKRVRGILDLRFSAIAVDTPRSELWHTPDTIDVIEDLPYLPDGGYDTEAGQCRGHLLDLYLPHDAVLRAGHTTPVYIDIHGGGFTYGYKELNRNFNVHLADMGFAVFSLNYRPAPQTDLRGQLADVQAALRWIKAHLADYPVNPNAVFLTGDSAGGALTMLTLAIENSAEAAAAFGIDEPSGIGFAGAAPVCGVYSLASKQTADEAGLGSTAFSPDTRIALDEALGTEFF
;
A
#
# COMPACT_ATOMS: atom_id res chain seq x y z
N MET A 1 -11.94 31.39 -14.52
CA MET A 1 -10.93 31.49 -13.44
C MET A 1 -10.76 30.08 -12.91
N MET A 2 -9.52 29.60 -12.78
CA MET A 2 -9.23 28.36 -12.09
C MET A 2 -9.66 28.47 -10.63
N SER A 3 -10.15 27.40 -10.04
CA SER A 3 -10.34 27.36 -8.57
C SER A 3 -8.98 27.42 -7.86
N ASP A 4 -8.99 27.81 -6.57
CA ASP A 4 -7.75 27.83 -5.77
C ASP A 4 -7.11 26.44 -5.69
N GLU A 5 -7.93 25.39 -5.67
CA GLU A 5 -7.49 23.98 -5.71
C GLU A 5 -6.80 23.63 -7.04
N GLN A 6 -7.40 23.98 -8.19
CA GLN A 6 -6.79 23.76 -9.50
C GLN A 6 -5.46 24.51 -9.66
N ALA A 7 -5.36 25.72 -9.11
CA ALA A 7 -4.12 26.49 -9.11
C ALA A 7 -3.02 25.77 -8.28
N LEU A 8 -3.41 25.17 -7.17
CA LEU A 8 -2.52 24.43 -6.30
C LEU A 8 -2.02 23.14 -6.97
N ILE A 9 -2.92 22.38 -7.59
CA ILE A 9 -2.59 21.19 -8.37
C ILE A 9 -1.57 21.52 -9.46
N ALA A 10 -1.83 22.58 -10.26
CA ALA A 10 -0.92 23.05 -11.31
C ALA A 10 0.46 23.44 -10.75
N GLN A 11 0.50 24.12 -9.59
CA GLN A 11 1.75 24.50 -8.92
C GLN A 11 2.59 23.26 -8.54
N TYR A 12 1.96 22.22 -8.01
CA TYR A 12 2.68 21.01 -7.62
C TYR A 12 3.08 20.15 -8.83
N ALA A 13 2.27 20.12 -9.89
CA ALA A 13 2.66 19.50 -11.17
C ALA A 13 3.91 20.16 -11.74
N GLU A 14 3.97 21.50 -11.77
CA GLU A 14 5.16 22.24 -12.19
C GLU A 14 6.36 21.98 -11.28
N LYS A 15 6.16 21.99 -9.95
CA LYS A 15 7.21 21.71 -8.95
C LYS A 15 7.94 20.39 -9.21
N TYR A 16 7.21 19.36 -9.60
CA TYR A 16 7.75 18.03 -9.83
C TYR A 16 7.97 17.68 -11.31
N GLY A 17 7.74 18.64 -12.21
CA GLY A 17 7.94 18.46 -13.65
C GLY A 17 6.99 17.44 -14.27
N LEU A 18 5.77 17.31 -13.71
CA LEU A 18 4.76 16.39 -14.20
C LEU A 18 4.10 16.93 -15.46
N THR A 19 3.94 16.07 -16.45
CA THR A 19 3.09 16.32 -17.63
C THR A 19 1.70 15.73 -17.41
N ASP A 20 0.73 16.22 -18.17
CA ASP A 20 -0.62 15.64 -18.18
C ASP A 20 -0.62 14.15 -18.52
N GLU A 21 0.35 13.70 -19.34
CA GLU A 21 0.52 12.29 -19.68
C GLU A 21 0.98 11.46 -18.48
N MET A 22 1.91 11.99 -17.67
CA MET A 22 2.38 11.30 -16.46
C MET A 22 1.25 11.18 -15.43
N ILE A 23 0.48 12.24 -15.25
CA ILE A 23 -0.66 12.21 -14.32
C ILE A 23 -1.70 11.18 -14.81
N LYS A 24 -2.12 11.24 -16.08
CA LYS A 24 -3.03 10.24 -16.68
C LYS A 24 -2.49 8.82 -16.63
N HIS A 25 -1.18 8.66 -16.69
CA HIS A 25 -0.56 7.35 -16.56
C HIS A 25 -0.75 6.81 -15.14
N ALA A 26 -0.52 7.64 -14.14
CA ALA A 26 -0.69 7.28 -12.73
C ALA A 26 -2.16 7.00 -12.36
N GLU A 27 -3.11 7.75 -12.93
CA GLU A 27 -4.55 7.57 -12.73
C GLU A 27 -5.07 6.17 -13.10
N ARG A 28 -4.31 5.39 -13.85
CA ARG A 28 -4.66 4.00 -14.15
C ARG A 28 -4.57 3.09 -12.91
N TRP A 29 -3.79 3.47 -11.94
CA TRP A 29 -3.46 2.62 -10.78
C TRP A 29 -3.77 3.27 -9.43
N THR A 30 -3.76 4.60 -9.34
CA THR A 30 -3.95 5.32 -8.08
C THR A 30 -4.75 6.59 -8.28
N GLU A 31 -5.31 7.10 -7.18
CA GLU A 31 -5.89 8.43 -7.15
C GLU A 31 -4.79 9.49 -7.15
N THR A 32 -4.97 10.54 -7.93
CA THR A 32 -4.01 11.66 -8.01
C THR A 32 -4.48 12.88 -7.24
N ASP A 33 -5.66 13.42 -7.55
CA ASP A 33 -6.19 14.66 -6.99
C ASP A 33 -7.72 14.72 -6.86
N GLY A 34 -8.46 13.71 -7.37
CA GLY A 34 -9.93 13.70 -7.40
C GLY A 34 -10.60 13.59 -6.03
N ASP A 35 -9.86 13.14 -5.01
CA ASP A 35 -10.34 12.95 -3.63
C ASP A 35 -10.00 14.10 -2.67
N LEU A 36 -9.54 15.25 -3.19
CA LEU A 36 -9.06 16.38 -2.37
C LEU A 36 -10.17 17.37 -1.98
N ALA A 37 -11.34 17.25 -2.57
CA ALA A 37 -12.43 18.20 -2.36
C ALA A 37 -12.85 18.31 -0.89
N GLY A 38 -12.95 19.54 -0.38
CA GLY A 38 -13.37 19.81 1.01
C GLY A 38 -12.27 19.68 2.05
N LEU A 39 -11.05 19.35 1.69
CA LEU A 39 -9.91 19.32 2.59
C LEU A 39 -9.37 20.72 2.86
N SER A 40 -8.67 20.91 3.99
CA SER A 40 -7.93 22.14 4.25
C SER A 40 -6.79 22.31 3.23
N GLU A 41 -6.47 23.56 2.86
CA GLU A 41 -5.37 23.85 1.94
C GLU A 41 -4.05 23.18 2.39
N LYS A 42 -3.78 23.20 3.68
CA LYS A 42 -2.59 22.57 4.27
C LYS A 42 -2.55 21.06 4.00
N ARG A 43 -3.68 20.38 4.17
CA ARG A 43 -3.81 18.95 3.90
C ARG A 43 -3.65 18.64 2.41
N VAL A 44 -4.30 19.43 1.54
CA VAL A 44 -4.14 19.33 0.09
C VAL A 44 -2.68 19.46 -0.32
N ARG A 45 -1.96 20.47 0.19
CA ARG A 45 -0.52 20.68 -0.07
C ARG A 45 0.32 19.46 0.30
N GLY A 46 0.11 18.90 1.48
CA GLY A 46 0.86 17.72 1.92
C GLY A 46 0.59 16.47 1.09
N ILE A 47 -0.67 16.24 0.72
CA ILE A 47 -1.04 15.09 -0.13
C ILE A 47 -0.46 15.25 -1.54
N LEU A 48 -0.60 16.43 -2.16
CA LEU A 48 -0.02 16.69 -3.47
C LEU A 48 1.50 16.57 -3.47
N ASP A 49 2.16 17.02 -2.41
CA ASP A 49 3.63 16.90 -2.28
C ASP A 49 4.08 15.43 -2.30
N LEU A 50 3.40 14.58 -1.55
CA LEU A 50 3.70 13.14 -1.52
C LEU A 50 3.34 12.45 -2.83
N ARG A 51 2.11 12.64 -3.32
CA ARG A 51 1.64 11.96 -4.53
C ARG A 51 2.42 12.38 -5.76
N PHE A 52 2.61 13.66 -5.99
CA PHE A 52 3.25 14.18 -7.20
C PHE A 52 4.75 13.90 -7.21
N SER A 53 5.42 13.96 -6.06
CA SER A 53 6.82 13.50 -5.98
C SER A 53 6.96 12.01 -6.29
N ALA A 54 6.01 11.18 -5.85
CA ALA A 54 5.99 9.76 -6.16
C ALA A 54 5.71 9.50 -7.65
N ILE A 55 4.71 10.15 -8.24
CA ILE A 55 4.36 10.03 -9.67
C ILE A 55 5.57 10.37 -10.55
N ALA A 56 6.33 11.42 -10.21
CA ALA A 56 7.52 11.83 -10.95
C ALA A 56 8.58 10.73 -11.01
N VAL A 57 8.66 9.88 -9.99
CA VAL A 57 9.60 8.76 -9.92
C VAL A 57 9.01 7.49 -10.50
N ASP A 58 7.76 7.18 -10.17
CA ASP A 58 7.17 5.87 -10.45
C ASP A 58 6.66 5.74 -11.89
N THR A 59 6.21 6.84 -12.52
CA THR A 59 5.80 6.80 -13.93
C THR A 59 6.93 6.33 -14.84
N PRO A 60 8.15 6.91 -14.82
CA PRO A 60 9.27 6.39 -15.61
C PRO A 60 9.68 4.96 -15.21
N ARG A 61 9.58 4.60 -13.92
CA ARG A 61 9.89 3.24 -13.45
C ARG A 61 8.94 2.20 -14.02
N SER A 62 7.67 2.54 -14.19
CA SER A 62 6.68 1.61 -14.74
C SER A 62 6.97 1.20 -16.19
N GLU A 63 7.68 2.03 -16.95
CA GLU A 63 8.13 1.71 -18.30
C GLU A 63 9.20 0.60 -18.33
N LEU A 64 9.85 0.36 -17.19
CA LEU A 64 10.87 -0.67 -17.01
C LEU A 64 10.30 -2.00 -16.48
N TRP A 65 8.99 -2.08 -16.27
CA TRP A 65 8.38 -3.31 -15.81
C TRP A 65 8.50 -4.41 -16.87
N HIS A 66 8.98 -5.54 -16.40
CA HIS A 66 9.11 -6.72 -17.24
C HIS A 66 8.71 -7.96 -16.44
N THR A 67 7.83 -8.77 -17.01
CA THR A 67 7.45 -10.06 -16.45
C THR A 67 7.97 -11.15 -17.36
N PRO A 68 8.87 -12.04 -16.88
CA PRO A 68 9.35 -13.19 -17.64
C PRO A 68 8.22 -14.16 -17.97
N ASP A 69 8.34 -14.86 -19.10
CA ASP A 69 7.37 -15.91 -19.50
C ASP A 69 7.30 -17.10 -18.52
N THR A 70 8.19 -17.15 -17.54
CA THR A 70 8.21 -18.16 -16.47
C THR A 70 7.31 -17.83 -15.28
N ILE A 71 6.63 -16.69 -15.31
CA ILE A 71 5.77 -16.21 -14.22
C ILE A 71 4.40 -15.88 -14.77
N ASP A 72 3.37 -16.51 -14.21
CA ASP A 72 1.98 -16.13 -14.43
C ASP A 72 1.61 -14.98 -13.49
N VAL A 73 0.94 -13.96 -14.03
CA VAL A 73 0.36 -12.89 -13.21
C VAL A 73 -1.16 -12.98 -13.34
N ILE A 74 -1.81 -13.24 -12.22
CA ILE A 74 -3.27 -13.21 -12.11
C ILE A 74 -3.62 -11.84 -11.53
N GLU A 75 -4.10 -10.95 -12.38
CA GLU A 75 -4.33 -9.54 -12.05
C GLU A 75 -5.77 -9.31 -11.57
N ASP A 76 -5.93 -8.25 -10.78
CA ASP A 76 -7.22 -7.67 -10.39
C ASP A 76 -8.17 -8.66 -9.68
N LEU A 77 -7.65 -9.48 -8.79
CA LEU A 77 -8.44 -10.36 -7.94
C LEU A 77 -9.15 -9.54 -6.84
N PRO A 78 -10.49 -9.47 -6.82
CA PRO A 78 -11.21 -8.71 -5.81
C PRO A 78 -11.23 -9.44 -4.47
N TYR A 79 -10.69 -8.82 -3.41
CA TYR A 79 -10.76 -9.40 -2.08
C TYR A 79 -11.97 -8.94 -1.27
N LEU A 80 -12.74 -7.97 -1.79
CA LEU A 80 -14.10 -7.64 -1.35
C LEU A 80 -15.06 -7.79 -2.53
N PRO A 81 -16.38 -8.00 -2.29
CA PRO A 81 -17.33 -8.40 -3.32
C PRO A 81 -17.45 -7.47 -4.53
N ASP A 82 -17.22 -6.20 -4.35
CA ASP A 82 -17.29 -5.15 -5.38
C ASP A 82 -15.91 -4.69 -5.89
N GLY A 83 -14.85 -5.34 -5.41
CA GLY A 83 -13.47 -4.90 -5.65
C GLY A 83 -13.18 -3.51 -5.05
N GLY A 84 -14.11 -2.94 -4.28
CA GLY A 84 -14.01 -1.59 -3.73
C GLY A 84 -14.02 -0.49 -4.80
N TYR A 85 -14.47 -0.80 -6.01
CA TYR A 85 -14.69 0.20 -7.04
C TYR A 85 -15.91 1.04 -6.72
N ASP A 86 -15.69 2.32 -6.50
CA ASP A 86 -16.75 3.32 -6.58
C ASP A 86 -16.51 4.17 -7.83
N THR A 87 -17.13 3.76 -8.94
CA THR A 87 -17.01 4.46 -10.22
C THR A 87 -17.72 5.82 -10.21
N GLU A 88 -18.69 6.04 -9.31
CA GLU A 88 -19.37 7.32 -9.15
C GLU A 88 -18.51 8.31 -8.37
N ALA A 89 -17.76 7.83 -7.37
CA ALA A 89 -16.79 8.63 -6.63
C ALA A 89 -15.43 8.74 -7.32
N GLY A 90 -15.25 8.11 -8.48
CA GLY A 90 -13.99 8.12 -9.21
C GLY A 90 -12.88 7.34 -8.53
N GLN A 91 -13.21 6.45 -7.58
CA GLN A 91 -12.21 5.65 -6.89
C GLN A 91 -11.59 4.62 -7.82
N CYS A 92 -10.29 4.70 -8.00
CA CYS A 92 -9.53 3.75 -8.76
C CYS A 92 -9.16 2.53 -7.90
N ARG A 93 -9.46 1.32 -8.42
CA ARG A 93 -8.85 0.05 -8.03
C ARG A 93 -8.67 -0.18 -6.54
N GLY A 94 -9.76 -0.04 -5.76
CA GLY A 94 -9.73 -0.18 -4.32
C GLY A 94 -9.30 -1.57 -3.85
N HIS A 95 -10.22 -2.46 -3.55
CA HIS A 95 -9.96 -3.72 -2.86
C HIS A 95 -9.57 -4.86 -3.82
N LEU A 96 -8.45 -4.71 -4.51
CA LEU A 96 -7.89 -5.65 -5.49
C LEU A 96 -6.51 -6.14 -5.05
N LEU A 97 -6.13 -7.31 -5.52
CA LEU A 97 -4.79 -7.85 -5.40
C LEU A 97 -4.35 -8.56 -6.68
N ASP A 98 -3.04 -8.70 -6.86
CA ASP A 98 -2.42 -9.53 -7.90
C ASP A 98 -1.73 -10.72 -7.27
N LEU A 99 -1.69 -11.83 -8.01
CA LEU A 99 -0.87 -12.99 -7.68
C LEU A 99 0.17 -13.23 -8.76
N TYR A 100 1.44 -13.19 -8.38
CA TYR A 100 2.58 -13.58 -9.19
C TYR A 100 2.93 -15.03 -8.83
N LEU A 101 2.81 -15.94 -9.79
CA LEU A 101 2.97 -17.37 -9.58
C LEU A 101 4.01 -17.94 -10.54
N PRO A 102 5.12 -18.56 -10.05
CA PRO A 102 6.07 -19.22 -10.94
C PRO A 102 5.43 -20.45 -11.61
N HIS A 103 5.66 -20.64 -12.91
CA HIS A 103 5.11 -21.76 -13.69
C HIS A 103 5.43 -23.12 -13.07
N ASP A 104 6.60 -23.26 -12.48
CA ASP A 104 7.04 -24.51 -11.87
C ASP A 104 6.36 -24.82 -10.52
N ALA A 105 5.60 -23.88 -9.95
CA ALA A 105 4.86 -24.10 -8.70
C ALA A 105 3.90 -25.29 -8.80
N VAL A 106 3.25 -25.48 -9.94
CA VAL A 106 2.35 -26.63 -10.23
C VAL A 106 3.10 -27.94 -10.27
N LEU A 107 4.40 -27.92 -10.63
CA LEU A 107 5.24 -29.13 -10.77
C LEU A 107 5.87 -29.55 -9.44
N ARG A 108 5.85 -28.68 -8.43
CA ARG A 108 6.42 -28.96 -7.11
C ARG A 108 5.51 -29.88 -6.33
N ALA A 109 5.98 -31.11 -6.11
CA ALA A 109 5.25 -32.09 -5.32
C ALA A 109 4.98 -31.60 -3.91
N GLY A 110 3.73 -31.71 -3.44
CA GLY A 110 3.33 -31.39 -2.07
C GLY A 110 3.09 -29.89 -1.80
N HIS A 111 2.85 -29.08 -2.83
CA HIS A 111 2.55 -27.66 -2.67
C HIS A 111 3.60 -26.95 -1.79
N THR A 112 4.86 -27.02 -2.20
CA THR A 112 5.99 -26.51 -1.41
C THR A 112 6.35 -25.06 -1.69
N THR A 113 5.69 -24.40 -2.66
CA THR A 113 5.94 -23.01 -3.03
C THR A 113 5.56 -22.09 -1.88
N PRO A 114 6.52 -21.41 -1.27
CA PRO A 114 6.23 -20.48 -0.19
C PRO A 114 5.53 -19.23 -0.73
N VAL A 115 4.83 -18.53 0.15
CA VAL A 115 4.03 -17.34 -0.18
C VAL A 115 4.65 -16.10 0.44
N TYR A 116 4.81 -15.04 -0.34
CA TYR A 116 4.98 -13.69 0.16
C TYR A 116 3.69 -12.88 -0.04
N ILE A 117 3.39 -12.02 0.91
CA ILE A 117 2.33 -11.01 0.79
C ILE A 117 3.01 -9.66 0.87
N ASP A 118 2.88 -8.85 -0.20
CA ASP A 118 3.49 -7.54 -0.33
C ASP A 118 2.48 -6.43 -0.10
N ILE A 119 2.81 -5.49 0.79
CA ILE A 119 2.05 -4.28 1.09
C ILE A 119 2.87 -3.10 0.57
N HIS A 120 2.37 -2.41 -0.45
CA HIS A 120 3.11 -1.32 -1.08
C HIS A 120 3.30 -0.10 -0.16
N GLY A 121 4.35 0.69 -0.44
CA GLY A 121 4.60 1.97 0.18
C GLY A 121 3.75 3.12 -0.39
N GLY A 122 4.23 4.35 -0.27
CA GLY A 122 3.58 5.55 -0.83
C GLY A 122 3.08 6.54 0.22
N GLY A 123 3.72 6.61 1.40
CA GLY A 123 3.42 7.61 2.42
C GLY A 123 1.98 7.56 2.93
N PHE A 124 1.32 6.41 2.87
CA PHE A 124 -0.10 6.18 3.22
C PHE A 124 -1.11 6.95 2.35
N THR A 125 -0.66 7.82 1.46
CA THR A 125 -1.51 8.71 0.65
C THR A 125 -1.49 8.36 -0.84
N TYR A 126 -0.62 7.45 -1.24
CA TYR A 126 -0.34 7.05 -2.61
C TYR A 126 0.00 5.57 -2.66
N GLY A 127 -0.01 5.01 -3.85
CA GLY A 127 0.47 3.67 -4.16
C GLY A 127 -0.61 2.75 -4.70
N TYR A 128 -0.17 1.62 -5.17
CA TYR A 128 -1.00 0.62 -5.84
C TYR A 128 -0.25 -0.71 -5.89
N LYS A 129 -0.95 -1.81 -6.06
CA LYS A 129 -0.41 -3.18 -6.03
C LYS A 129 0.70 -3.45 -7.08
N GLU A 130 0.70 -2.69 -8.19
CA GLU A 130 1.74 -2.81 -9.21
C GLU A 130 3.01 -2.00 -8.89
N LEU A 131 2.99 -1.16 -7.86
CA LEU A 131 4.13 -0.29 -7.52
C LEU A 131 5.43 -1.07 -7.31
N ASN A 132 5.32 -2.23 -6.67
CA ASN A 132 6.43 -3.14 -6.39
C ASN A 132 6.56 -4.27 -7.42
N ARG A 133 5.98 -4.14 -8.64
CA ARG A 133 5.92 -5.21 -9.64
C ARG A 133 7.26 -5.89 -9.91
N ASN A 134 8.33 -5.12 -10.14
CA ASN A 134 9.66 -5.70 -10.41
C ASN A 134 10.21 -6.47 -9.20
N PHE A 135 9.96 -6.00 -7.99
CA PHE A 135 10.33 -6.73 -6.77
C PHE A 135 9.54 -8.03 -6.63
N ASN A 136 8.23 -7.97 -6.85
CA ASN A 136 7.33 -9.12 -6.77
C ASN A 136 7.65 -10.17 -7.84
N VAL A 137 7.93 -9.73 -9.07
CA VAL A 137 8.42 -10.59 -10.17
C VAL A 137 9.75 -11.25 -9.78
N HIS A 138 10.67 -10.51 -9.18
CA HIS A 138 11.96 -11.07 -8.76
C HIS A 138 11.80 -12.13 -7.65
N LEU A 139 10.92 -11.91 -6.69
CA LEU A 139 10.59 -12.91 -5.68
C LEU A 139 9.95 -14.16 -6.32
N ALA A 140 9.07 -13.96 -7.31
CA ALA A 140 8.46 -15.08 -8.03
C ALA A 140 9.50 -15.88 -8.83
N ASP A 141 10.47 -15.21 -9.48
CA ASP A 141 11.59 -15.85 -10.17
C ASP A 141 12.49 -16.65 -9.20
N MET A 142 12.57 -16.22 -7.95
CA MET A 142 13.23 -16.96 -6.86
C MET A 142 12.40 -18.15 -6.33
N GLY A 143 11.19 -18.35 -6.83
CA GLY A 143 10.34 -19.50 -6.50
C GLY A 143 9.30 -19.26 -5.42
N PHE A 144 8.94 -18.01 -5.13
CA PHE A 144 7.84 -17.67 -4.24
C PHE A 144 6.56 -17.39 -5.05
N ALA A 145 5.40 -17.66 -4.47
CA ALA A 145 4.15 -17.07 -4.93
C ALA A 145 3.99 -15.72 -4.20
N VAL A 146 3.66 -14.64 -4.90
CA VAL A 146 3.59 -13.32 -4.29
C VAL A 146 2.21 -12.72 -4.50
N PHE A 147 1.49 -12.45 -3.41
CA PHE A 147 0.27 -11.64 -3.42
C PHE A 147 0.65 -10.19 -3.16
N SER A 148 0.32 -9.29 -4.08
CA SER A 148 0.48 -7.84 -3.92
C SER A 148 -0.89 -7.19 -3.83
N LEU A 149 -1.15 -6.45 -2.79
CA LEU A 149 -2.49 -5.95 -2.49
C LEU A 149 -2.58 -4.42 -2.57
N ASN A 150 -3.74 -3.93 -2.98
CA ASN A 150 -4.14 -2.56 -2.78
C ASN A 150 -4.75 -2.38 -1.37
N TYR A 151 -4.56 -1.20 -0.81
CA TYR A 151 -5.36 -0.64 0.26
C TYR A 151 -5.72 0.80 -0.10
N ARG A 152 -6.82 1.32 0.39
CA ARG A 152 -7.25 2.69 0.09
C ARG A 152 -6.28 3.70 0.69
N PRO A 153 -5.73 4.63 -0.12
CA PRO A 153 -4.86 5.68 0.39
C PRO A 153 -5.65 6.73 1.17
N ALA A 154 -4.98 7.47 2.06
CA ALA A 154 -5.55 8.69 2.59
C ALA A 154 -5.64 9.77 1.48
N PRO A 155 -6.66 10.62 1.45
CA PRO A 155 -7.68 10.84 2.46
C PRO A 155 -8.94 9.97 2.31
N GLN A 156 -8.97 9.00 1.37
CA GLN A 156 -10.14 8.14 1.16
C GLN A 156 -10.47 7.34 2.44
N THR A 157 -9.44 6.97 3.19
CA THR A 157 -9.59 6.38 4.53
C THR A 157 -8.42 6.79 5.42
N ASP A 158 -8.54 6.56 6.72
CA ASP A 158 -7.49 6.75 7.70
C ASP A 158 -6.65 5.46 7.90
N LEU A 159 -5.70 5.49 8.82
CA LEU A 159 -4.85 4.33 9.13
C LEU A 159 -5.65 3.10 9.58
N ARG A 160 -6.76 3.27 10.31
CA ARG A 160 -7.65 2.17 10.72
C ARG A 160 -8.30 1.52 9.51
N GLY A 161 -8.81 2.33 8.59
CA GLY A 161 -9.38 1.83 7.34
C GLY A 161 -8.35 1.13 6.47
N GLN A 162 -7.12 1.63 6.39
CA GLN A 162 -6.03 0.96 5.67
C GLN A 162 -5.71 -0.41 6.28
N LEU A 163 -5.62 -0.50 7.61
CA LEU A 163 -5.42 -1.78 8.29
C LEU A 163 -6.62 -2.71 8.13
N ALA A 164 -7.84 -2.18 8.10
CA ALA A 164 -9.04 -2.97 7.82
C ALA A 164 -9.02 -3.56 6.39
N ASP A 165 -8.57 -2.77 5.40
CA ASP A 165 -8.38 -3.22 4.01
C ASP A 165 -7.32 -4.33 3.94
N VAL A 166 -6.16 -4.12 4.57
CA VAL A 166 -5.10 -5.15 4.65
C VAL A 166 -5.64 -6.42 5.30
N GLN A 167 -6.35 -6.33 6.42
CA GLN A 167 -6.94 -7.48 7.09
C GLN A 167 -7.99 -8.20 6.23
N ALA A 168 -8.77 -7.46 5.45
CA ALA A 168 -9.73 -8.05 4.51
C ALA A 168 -9.00 -8.83 3.40
N ALA A 169 -7.95 -8.26 2.82
CA ALA A 169 -7.10 -8.94 1.83
C ALA A 169 -6.47 -10.21 2.41
N LEU A 170 -5.94 -10.14 3.62
CA LEU A 170 -5.34 -11.29 4.29
C LEU A 170 -6.35 -12.41 4.56
N ARG A 171 -7.59 -12.08 4.99
CA ARG A 171 -8.65 -13.07 5.15
C ARG A 171 -9.01 -13.73 3.82
N TRP A 172 -9.10 -12.94 2.74
CA TRP A 172 -9.34 -13.47 1.40
C TRP A 172 -8.21 -14.40 0.96
N ILE A 173 -6.95 -13.97 1.08
CA ILE A 173 -5.79 -14.79 0.74
C ILE A 173 -5.83 -16.11 1.52
N LYS A 174 -6.02 -16.07 2.83
CA LYS A 174 -6.13 -17.27 3.67
C LYS A 174 -7.19 -18.26 3.17
N ALA A 175 -8.35 -17.74 2.80
CA ALA A 175 -9.47 -18.56 2.31
C ALA A 175 -9.17 -19.22 0.95
N HIS A 176 -8.31 -18.62 0.13
CA HIS A 176 -8.01 -19.05 -1.24
C HIS A 176 -6.61 -19.68 -1.42
N LEU A 177 -5.78 -19.79 -0.37
CA LEU A 177 -4.46 -20.43 -0.49
C LEU A 177 -4.55 -21.87 -1.06
N ALA A 178 -5.62 -22.60 -0.75
CA ALA A 178 -5.82 -23.96 -1.23
C ALA A 178 -6.18 -24.04 -2.73
N ASP A 179 -6.57 -22.95 -3.35
CA ASP A 179 -6.90 -22.88 -4.78
C ASP A 179 -5.64 -22.79 -5.65
N TYR A 180 -4.48 -22.54 -5.03
CA TYR A 180 -3.20 -22.36 -5.69
C TYR A 180 -2.18 -23.41 -5.24
N PRO A 181 -1.16 -23.74 -6.07
CA PRO A 181 -0.14 -24.74 -5.75
C PRO A 181 0.92 -24.18 -4.77
N VAL A 182 0.48 -23.69 -3.61
CA VAL A 182 1.34 -23.03 -2.61
C VAL A 182 1.33 -23.73 -1.27
N ASN A 183 2.31 -23.41 -0.42
CA ASN A 183 2.40 -23.92 0.94
C ASN A 183 1.70 -22.98 1.95
N PRO A 184 0.53 -23.33 2.45
CA PRO A 184 -0.21 -22.48 3.38
C PRO A 184 0.46 -22.31 4.75
N ASN A 185 1.50 -23.12 5.05
CA ASN A 185 2.26 -23.03 6.30
C ASN A 185 3.58 -22.23 6.15
N ALA A 186 3.88 -21.74 4.95
CA ALA A 186 5.07 -20.96 4.67
C ALA A 186 4.67 -19.61 4.06
N VAL A 187 3.94 -18.81 4.83
CA VAL A 187 3.45 -17.48 4.44
C VAL A 187 4.29 -16.42 5.14
N PHE A 188 4.81 -15.50 4.34
CA PHE A 188 5.66 -14.39 4.79
C PHE A 188 4.99 -13.06 4.44
N LEU A 189 5.23 -12.04 5.27
CA LEU A 189 4.71 -10.70 5.06
C LEU A 189 5.86 -9.73 4.76
N THR A 190 5.70 -8.88 3.77
CA THR A 190 6.66 -7.82 3.43
C THR A 190 5.93 -6.53 3.08
N GLY A 191 6.67 -5.46 3.00
CA GLY A 191 6.19 -4.15 2.57
C GLY A 191 7.28 -3.11 2.76
N ASP A 192 7.26 -2.08 1.95
CA ASP A 192 8.24 -1.00 1.99
C ASP A 192 7.65 0.30 2.54
N SER A 193 8.48 1.14 3.17
CA SER A 193 8.08 2.49 3.63
C SER A 193 6.78 2.46 4.46
N ALA A 194 5.69 3.08 3.99
CA ALA A 194 4.36 3.00 4.61
C ALA A 194 3.86 1.55 4.69
N GLY A 195 4.10 0.74 3.64
CA GLY A 195 3.80 -0.69 3.63
C GLY A 195 4.60 -1.47 4.68
N GLY A 196 5.85 -1.07 4.94
CA GLY A 196 6.65 -1.62 6.04
C GLY A 196 6.05 -1.32 7.41
N ALA A 197 5.50 -0.11 7.61
CA ALA A 197 4.76 0.24 8.82
C ALA A 197 3.47 -0.60 8.95
N LEU A 198 2.68 -0.70 7.88
CA LEU A 198 1.47 -1.54 7.85
C LEU A 198 1.79 -3.01 8.10
N THR A 199 2.93 -3.52 7.59
CA THR A 199 3.44 -4.87 7.89
C THR A 199 3.63 -5.07 9.38
N MET A 200 4.31 -4.16 10.07
CA MET A 200 4.55 -4.27 11.51
C MET A 200 3.26 -4.14 12.33
N LEU A 201 2.37 -3.22 11.98
CA LEU A 201 1.07 -3.07 12.62
C LEU A 201 0.19 -4.30 12.40
N THR A 202 0.20 -4.87 11.20
CA THR A 202 -0.49 -6.13 10.90
C THR A 202 0.00 -7.26 11.78
N LEU A 203 1.32 -7.43 11.94
CA LEU A 203 1.88 -8.43 12.85
C LEU A 203 1.48 -8.19 14.31
N ALA A 204 1.42 -6.94 14.75
CA ALA A 204 0.94 -6.61 16.09
C ALA A 204 -0.53 -7.01 16.27
N ILE A 205 -1.39 -6.71 15.29
CA ILE A 205 -2.81 -7.07 15.27
C ILE A 205 -3.00 -8.59 15.32
N GLU A 206 -2.23 -9.33 14.51
CA GLU A 206 -2.33 -10.81 14.48
C GLU A 206 -1.89 -11.49 15.77
N ASN A 207 -1.03 -10.84 16.57
CA ASN A 207 -0.44 -11.44 17.77
C ASN A 207 -0.95 -10.83 19.08
N SER A 208 -1.79 -9.80 19.06
CA SER A 208 -2.28 -9.10 20.25
C SER A 208 -3.73 -8.66 20.08
N ALA A 209 -4.59 -9.21 20.93
CA ALA A 209 -5.99 -8.78 20.99
C ALA A 209 -6.13 -7.30 21.39
N GLU A 210 -5.19 -6.78 22.21
CA GLU A 210 -5.17 -5.37 22.57
C GLU A 210 -4.85 -4.49 21.38
N ALA A 211 -3.85 -4.88 20.56
CA ALA A 211 -3.52 -4.16 19.34
C ALA A 211 -4.67 -4.22 18.33
N ALA A 212 -5.28 -5.39 18.13
CA ALA A 212 -6.44 -5.54 17.25
C ALA A 212 -7.59 -4.60 17.68
N ALA A 213 -7.93 -4.59 18.97
CA ALA A 213 -8.96 -3.73 19.53
C ALA A 213 -8.62 -2.23 19.37
N ALA A 214 -7.36 -1.83 19.56
CA ALA A 214 -6.91 -0.44 19.40
C ALA A 214 -7.12 0.07 17.97
N PHE A 215 -6.97 -0.81 16.97
CA PHE A 215 -7.22 -0.48 15.57
C PHE A 215 -8.64 -0.80 15.09
N GLY A 216 -9.52 -1.28 15.96
CA GLY A 216 -10.91 -1.61 15.62
C GLY A 216 -11.03 -2.86 14.74
N ILE A 217 -10.08 -3.79 14.85
CA ILE A 217 -10.09 -5.06 14.12
C ILE A 217 -10.66 -6.15 15.05
N ASP A 218 -11.93 -6.48 14.85
CA ASP A 218 -12.61 -7.51 15.65
C ASP A 218 -12.15 -8.92 15.28
N GLU A 219 -11.85 -9.15 14.01
CA GLU A 219 -11.42 -10.45 13.47
C GLU A 219 -10.12 -10.32 12.67
N PRO A 220 -8.95 -10.49 13.30
CA PRO A 220 -7.68 -10.64 12.60
C PRO A 220 -7.73 -11.78 11.58
N SER A 221 -6.88 -11.74 10.57
CA SER A 221 -6.88 -12.75 9.49
C SER A 221 -6.62 -14.17 9.99
N GLY A 222 -5.85 -14.28 11.06
CA GLY A 222 -5.41 -15.54 11.64
C GLY A 222 -4.48 -16.31 10.72
N ILE A 223 -3.77 -15.63 9.80
CA ILE A 223 -2.64 -16.23 9.07
C ILE A 223 -1.50 -16.45 10.08
N GLY A 224 -1.00 -17.68 10.13
CA GLY A 224 0.23 -17.98 10.84
C GLY A 224 1.44 -17.59 10.00
N PHE A 225 1.92 -16.36 10.14
CA PHE A 225 3.11 -15.91 9.40
C PHE A 225 4.36 -16.66 9.88
N ALA A 226 5.09 -17.25 8.92
CA ALA A 226 6.37 -17.90 9.17
C ALA A 226 7.51 -16.90 9.42
N GLY A 227 7.34 -15.68 8.93
CA GLY A 227 8.27 -14.57 9.11
C GLY A 227 7.79 -13.31 8.39
N ALA A 228 8.54 -12.23 8.58
CA ALA A 228 8.29 -10.96 7.89
C ALA A 228 9.59 -10.24 7.56
N ALA A 229 9.55 -9.47 6.48
CA ALA A 229 10.68 -8.68 6.01
C ALA A 229 10.22 -7.24 5.68
N PRO A 230 9.88 -6.41 6.69
CA PRO A 230 9.52 -5.02 6.45
C PRO A 230 10.75 -4.21 6.01
N VAL A 231 10.60 -3.45 4.92
CA VAL A 231 11.69 -2.72 4.27
C VAL A 231 11.54 -1.23 4.49
N CYS A 232 12.54 -0.58 5.11
CA CYS A 232 12.60 0.88 5.29
C CYS A 232 11.29 1.49 5.84
N GLY A 233 10.58 0.76 6.71
CA GLY A 233 9.28 1.16 7.23
C GLY A 233 9.33 2.39 8.13
N VAL A 234 8.23 3.14 8.13
CA VAL A 234 8.02 4.24 9.07
C VAL A 234 7.54 3.65 10.39
N TYR A 235 8.48 3.26 11.27
CA TYR A 235 8.16 2.54 12.51
C TYR A 235 7.86 3.46 13.70
N SER A 236 8.13 4.75 13.59
CA SER A 236 7.76 5.74 14.58
C SER A 236 6.84 6.77 13.96
N LEU A 237 5.56 6.62 14.23
CA LEU A 237 4.51 7.56 13.84
C LEU A 237 4.25 8.62 14.92
N ALA A 238 5.01 8.58 16.03
CA ALA A 238 4.88 9.52 17.13
C ALA A 238 5.07 10.99 16.68
N SER A 239 4.34 11.90 17.30
CA SER A 239 4.52 13.33 17.06
C SER A 239 5.97 13.75 17.34
N LYS A 240 6.44 14.83 16.71
CA LYS A 240 7.80 15.34 16.96
C LYS A 240 8.07 15.56 18.46
N GLN A 241 7.10 16.10 19.17
CA GLN A 241 7.21 16.33 20.61
C GLN A 241 7.36 15.02 21.38
N THR A 242 6.53 14.01 21.07
CA THR A 242 6.61 12.68 21.69
C THR A 242 7.90 11.97 21.31
N ALA A 243 8.37 12.12 20.07
CA ALA A 243 9.63 11.53 19.62
C ALA A 243 10.84 12.18 20.30
N ASP A 244 10.83 13.50 20.46
CA ASP A 244 11.88 14.26 21.17
C ASP A 244 11.90 13.88 22.66
N GLU A 245 10.74 13.77 23.32
CA GLU A 245 10.59 13.33 24.71
C GLU A 245 11.09 11.89 24.92
N ALA A 246 10.88 11.01 23.93
CA ALA A 246 11.36 9.64 23.96
C ALA A 246 12.81 9.47 23.48
N GLY A 247 13.49 10.53 23.06
CA GLY A 247 14.87 10.48 22.57
C GLY A 247 15.03 9.78 21.22
N LEU A 248 13.98 9.70 20.40
CA LEU A 248 13.96 8.95 19.15
C LEU A 248 14.58 9.69 17.95
N GLY A 249 15.11 10.89 18.14
CA GLY A 249 15.77 11.68 17.10
C GLY A 249 14.84 12.28 16.03
N SER A 250 15.43 13.01 15.09
CA SER A 250 14.65 13.65 14.01
C SER A 250 14.16 12.62 12.99
N THR A 251 12.86 12.70 12.66
CA THR A 251 12.30 11.93 11.55
C THR A 251 12.80 12.48 10.20
N ALA A 252 12.96 11.61 9.22
CA ALA A 252 13.47 11.96 7.89
C ALA A 252 12.51 12.83 7.05
N PHE A 253 11.31 13.11 7.54
CA PHE A 253 10.30 13.88 6.83
C PHE A 253 10.42 15.38 7.10
N SER A 254 10.13 16.20 6.07
CA SER A 254 9.98 17.64 6.26
C SER A 254 8.82 17.93 7.23
N PRO A 255 8.84 19.08 7.94
CA PRO A 255 7.73 19.45 8.81
C PRO A 255 6.37 19.44 8.11
N ASP A 256 6.31 19.88 6.86
CA ASP A 256 5.07 19.92 6.07
C ASP A 256 4.57 18.53 5.71
N THR A 257 5.46 17.64 5.29
CA THR A 257 5.14 16.21 5.00
C THR A 257 4.63 15.51 6.26
N ARG A 258 5.24 15.78 7.41
CA ARG A 258 4.82 15.18 8.68
C ARG A 258 3.43 15.64 9.11
N ILE A 259 3.14 16.95 8.99
CA ILE A 259 1.81 17.49 9.29
C ILE A 259 0.76 16.85 8.37
N ALA A 260 1.08 16.65 7.10
CA ALA A 260 0.19 15.98 6.16
C ALA A 260 -0.03 14.52 6.54
N LEU A 261 0.99 13.80 7.01
CA LEU A 261 0.85 12.45 7.52
C LEU A 261 0.00 12.40 8.79
N ASP A 262 0.24 13.29 9.76
CA ASP A 262 -0.55 13.38 10.99
C ASP A 262 -2.03 13.64 10.67
N GLU A 263 -2.31 14.58 9.76
CA GLU A 263 -3.68 14.89 9.33
C GLU A 263 -4.31 13.76 8.50
N ALA A 264 -3.52 13.07 7.67
CA ALA A 264 -3.99 11.99 6.83
C ALA A 264 -4.30 10.72 7.64
N LEU A 265 -3.51 10.45 8.68
CA LEU A 265 -3.61 9.22 9.48
C LEU A 265 -4.55 9.36 10.69
N GLY A 266 -5.02 10.57 10.98
CA GLY A 266 -5.84 10.87 12.15
C GLY A 266 -4.99 10.98 13.43
N THR A 267 -4.84 12.20 13.95
CA THR A 267 -4.01 12.53 15.11
C THR A 267 -4.40 11.88 16.43
N GLU A 268 -5.53 11.17 16.49
CA GLU A 268 -6.02 10.47 17.69
C GLU A 268 -5.21 9.22 18.07
N PHE A 269 -4.26 8.81 17.21
CA PHE A 269 -3.44 7.62 17.43
C PHE A 269 -2.07 7.92 18.04
N PHE A 270 -1.70 9.20 18.21
CA PHE A 270 -0.35 9.59 18.59
C PHE A 270 -0.31 10.49 19.80
#